data_bca7a6e60fc603740340e593a80aef94
#
_entry.id   bca7a6e60fc603740340e593a80aef94
#
_cell.length_a   1.000
_cell.length_b   1.000
_cell.length_c   1.000
_cell.angle_alpha   90.00
_cell.angle_beta   90.00
_cell.angle_gamma   90.00
#
_symmetry.space_group_name_H-M   'P 1'
#
loop_
_entity.id
_entity.type
_entity.pdbx_description
1 polymer ?
#
loop_
_entity_poly.entity_id
_entity_poly.type
_entity_poly.pdbx_seq_one_letter_code
_entity_poly.pdbx_strand_id
1 'polypeptide(L)'
;MCVFWRSAMVSVFIAMGVSSISHAACNSGDEDCEPSKNEIQARVAQLLNSAFLTRHSIISLETFNGRSLEAQGEKKYEIRFFATLSYSDDKLRCRRNLCPELHNYLLEVDAVKKRANVAGWLFFERADRGWR
;
A
#
# COMPACT_ATOMS: atom_id res chain seq x y z
N MET A 1 7.50 -20.86 -65.28
CA MET A 1 7.00 -19.68 -64.56
C MET A 1 6.66 -20.06 -63.15
N CYS A 2 7.51 -19.75 -62.21
CA CYS A 2 7.25 -19.99 -60.79
C CYS A 2 6.58 -18.74 -60.20
N VAL A 3 5.33 -18.88 -59.88
CA VAL A 3 4.62 -17.85 -59.14
C VAL A 3 4.95 -18.02 -57.67
N PHE A 4 5.82 -17.20 -57.16
CA PHE A 4 6.07 -17.10 -55.72
C PHE A 4 4.91 -16.39 -55.08
N TRP A 5 4.06 -17.14 -54.45
CA TRP A 5 3.10 -16.59 -53.51
C TRP A 5 3.84 -16.26 -52.22
N ARG A 6 4.16 -15.02 -52.03
CA ARG A 6 4.56 -14.50 -50.74
C ARG A 6 3.31 -14.43 -49.87
N SER A 7 3.14 -15.44 -49.08
CA SER A 7 2.23 -15.32 -47.92
C SER A 7 2.82 -14.26 -47.01
N ALA A 8 2.24 -13.09 -47.04
CA ALA A 8 2.47 -12.10 -45.99
C ALA A 8 1.83 -12.64 -44.69
N MET A 9 2.67 -13.20 -43.82
CA MET A 9 2.29 -13.41 -42.47
C MET A 9 2.13 -12.04 -41.82
N VAL A 10 0.90 -11.61 -41.75
CA VAL A 10 0.55 -10.49 -40.87
C VAL A 10 0.66 -11.03 -39.43
N SER A 11 1.81 -10.78 -38.82
CA SER A 11 1.96 -10.98 -37.39
C SER A 11 1.08 -9.93 -36.71
N VAL A 12 -0.11 -10.35 -36.38
CA VAL A 12 -0.95 -9.58 -35.46
C VAL A 12 -0.26 -9.69 -34.09
N PHE A 13 0.57 -8.71 -33.78
CA PHE A 13 0.95 -8.46 -32.42
C PHE A 13 -0.30 -8.02 -31.70
N ILE A 14 -0.98 -8.97 -31.08
CA ILE A 14 -1.89 -8.66 -29.99
C ILE A 14 -0.97 -8.13 -28.89
N ALA A 15 -0.79 -6.83 -28.86
CA ALA A 15 -0.33 -6.17 -27.68
C ALA A 15 -1.40 -6.49 -26.61
N MET A 16 -1.15 -7.53 -25.83
CA MET A 16 -1.82 -7.66 -24.55
C MET A 16 -1.34 -6.45 -23.74
N GLY A 17 -2.05 -5.35 -23.93
CA GLY A 17 -1.98 -4.26 -23.00
C GLY A 17 -2.32 -4.88 -21.67
N VAL A 18 -1.31 -5.06 -20.83
CA VAL A 18 -1.54 -5.20 -19.41
C VAL A 18 -2.20 -3.88 -19.05
N SER A 19 -3.51 -3.84 -19.14
CA SER A 19 -4.26 -2.82 -18.46
C SER A 19 -3.89 -3.02 -17.00
N SER A 20 -2.89 -2.28 -16.54
CA SER A 20 -2.80 -1.99 -15.14
C SER A 20 -4.18 -1.41 -14.84
N ILE A 21 -5.03 -2.24 -14.27
CA ILE A 21 -6.25 -1.79 -13.67
C ILE A 21 -5.78 -0.90 -12.53
N SER A 22 -5.51 0.37 -12.85
CA SER A 22 -5.50 1.39 -11.84
C SER A 22 -6.89 1.28 -11.26
N HIS A 23 -7.00 0.75 -10.03
CA HIS A 23 -8.23 0.82 -9.30
C HIS A 23 -8.54 2.31 -9.17
N ALA A 24 -9.26 2.83 -10.16
CA ALA A 24 -9.78 4.17 -10.12
C ALA A 24 -10.52 4.31 -8.80
N ALA A 25 -10.36 5.46 -8.16
CA ALA A 25 -11.05 5.81 -6.93
C ALA A 25 -12.46 5.20 -6.95
N CYS A 26 -12.80 4.46 -5.92
CA CYS A 26 -14.07 3.76 -5.81
C CYS A 26 -15.22 4.68 -6.15
N ASN A 27 -15.94 4.37 -7.22
CA ASN A 27 -17.17 5.09 -7.53
C ASN A 27 -18.21 4.79 -6.45
N SER A 28 -19.05 5.75 -6.17
CA SER A 28 -20.07 5.70 -5.10
C SER A 28 -21.09 4.55 -5.19
N GLY A 29 -20.96 3.65 -6.16
CA GLY A 29 -21.80 2.47 -6.37
C GLY A 29 -21.10 1.13 -6.22
N ASP A 30 -19.78 1.09 -6.08
CA ASP A 30 -19.03 -0.16 -5.96
C ASP A 30 -19.01 -0.64 -4.51
N GLU A 31 -19.85 -1.62 -4.22
CA GLU A 31 -19.95 -2.21 -2.89
C GLU A 31 -18.68 -2.99 -2.49
N ASP A 32 -17.95 -3.54 -3.48
CA ASP A 32 -16.79 -4.40 -3.31
C ASP A 32 -15.46 -3.65 -3.49
N CYS A 33 -15.48 -2.35 -3.43
CA CYS A 33 -14.28 -1.55 -3.62
C CYS A 33 -13.37 -1.60 -2.40
N GLU A 34 -12.12 -1.96 -2.63
CA GLU A 34 -11.07 -1.96 -1.63
C GLU A 34 -10.15 -0.75 -1.82
N PRO A 35 -9.46 -0.28 -0.77
CA PRO A 35 -8.41 0.72 -0.93
C PRO A 35 -7.35 0.25 -1.92
N SER A 36 -6.94 1.12 -2.83
CA SER A 36 -5.88 0.84 -3.78
C SER A 36 -4.52 0.68 -3.09
N LYS A 37 -3.59 0.03 -3.76
CA LYS A 37 -2.22 -0.10 -3.26
C LYS A 37 -1.60 1.27 -2.95
N ASN A 38 -1.86 2.26 -3.78
CA ASN A 38 -1.35 3.62 -3.58
C ASN A 38 -1.97 4.30 -2.35
N GLU A 39 -3.27 4.12 -2.12
CA GLU A 39 -3.94 4.63 -0.92
C GLU A 39 -3.40 4.00 0.35
N ILE A 40 -3.19 2.69 0.33
CA ILE A 40 -2.59 1.95 1.46
C ILE A 40 -1.17 2.45 1.72
N GLN A 41 -0.34 2.55 0.70
CA GLN A 41 1.03 3.01 0.82
C GLN A 41 1.12 4.45 1.34
N ALA A 42 0.28 5.34 0.85
CA ALA A 42 0.19 6.72 1.33
C ALA A 42 -0.23 6.79 2.80
N ARG A 43 -1.16 5.95 3.21
CA ARG A 43 -1.65 5.88 4.59
C ARG A 43 -0.58 5.36 5.54
N VAL A 44 0.15 4.32 5.16
CA VAL A 44 1.29 3.82 5.93
C VAL A 44 2.36 4.89 6.07
N ALA A 45 2.73 5.55 4.98
CA ALA A 45 3.71 6.63 4.99
C ALA A 45 3.28 7.78 5.92
N GLN A 46 2.03 8.17 5.89
CA GLN A 46 1.46 9.20 6.78
C GLN A 46 1.55 8.78 8.25
N LEU A 47 1.17 7.55 8.55
CA LEU A 47 1.24 6.99 9.90
C LEU A 47 2.67 7.02 10.43
N LEU A 48 3.62 6.54 9.65
CA LEU A 48 5.03 6.44 10.04
C LEU A 48 5.68 7.82 10.16
N ASN A 49 5.35 8.76 9.28
CA ASN A 49 5.80 10.14 9.37
C ASN A 49 5.25 10.87 10.61
N SER A 50 4.04 10.52 11.02
CA SER A 50 3.44 11.06 12.25
C SER A 50 4.12 10.49 13.50
N ALA A 51 4.55 9.24 13.43
CA ALA A 51 5.08 8.49 14.54
C ALA A 51 6.57 8.74 14.81
N PHE A 52 7.37 8.82 13.76
CA PHE A 52 8.83 8.94 13.87
C PHE A 52 9.30 10.36 13.60
N LEU A 53 10.22 10.83 14.46
CA LEU A 53 10.99 12.05 14.25
C LEU A 53 12.13 11.83 13.27
N THR A 54 12.68 10.62 13.29
CA THR A 54 13.81 10.23 12.45
C THR A 54 13.38 10.10 11.00
N ARG A 55 14.19 10.66 10.11
CA ARG A 55 13.97 10.47 8.66
C ARG A 55 14.12 8.99 8.32
N HIS A 56 13.16 8.47 7.60
CA HIS A 56 13.09 7.06 7.23
C HIS A 56 12.52 6.90 5.83
N SER A 57 12.73 5.72 5.28
CA SER A 57 12.15 5.28 4.01
C SER A 57 11.54 3.90 4.16
N ILE A 58 10.42 3.67 3.51
CA ILE A 58 9.81 2.34 3.46
C ILE A 58 10.55 1.53 2.39
N ILE A 59 11.18 0.42 2.78
CA ILE A 59 11.87 -0.49 1.87
C ILE A 59 10.90 -1.51 1.30
N SER A 60 10.04 -2.06 2.14
CA SER A 60 9.03 -3.03 1.75
C SER A 60 7.76 -2.83 2.53
N LEU A 61 6.65 -3.13 1.90
CA LEU A 61 5.32 -3.07 2.49
C LEU A 61 4.51 -4.27 2.02
N GLU A 62 4.06 -5.05 2.98
CA GLU A 62 3.14 -6.16 2.76
C GLU A 62 1.83 -5.89 3.46
N THR A 63 0.74 -6.30 2.85
CA THR A 63 -0.60 -6.17 3.41
C THR A 63 -1.32 -7.51 3.38
N PHE A 64 -2.12 -7.75 4.39
CA PHE A 64 -2.84 -9.01 4.52
C PHE A 64 -4.09 -8.85 5.41
N ASN A 65 -5.02 -9.80 5.27
CA ASN A 65 -6.25 -9.85 6.04
C ASN A 65 -7.11 -8.57 5.93
N GLY A 66 -7.17 -8.01 4.72
CA GLY A 66 -8.09 -6.90 4.45
C GLY A 66 -9.54 -7.34 4.53
N ARG A 67 -10.38 -6.53 5.16
CA ARG A 67 -11.82 -6.78 5.24
C ARG A 67 -12.64 -5.50 5.29
N SER A 68 -13.78 -5.57 4.63
CA SER A 68 -14.77 -4.51 4.73
C SER A 68 -15.56 -4.64 6.02
N LEU A 69 -15.81 -3.53 6.65
CA LEU A 69 -16.63 -3.40 7.85
C LEU A 69 -17.76 -2.42 7.57
N GLU A 70 -18.94 -2.74 8.03
CA GLU A 70 -20.07 -1.83 8.01
C GLU A 70 -20.54 -1.59 9.43
N ALA A 71 -20.49 -0.35 9.87
CA ALA A 71 -20.94 0.05 11.17
C ALA A 71 -21.77 1.33 11.05
N GLN A 72 -23.01 1.32 11.55
CA GLN A 72 -23.92 2.48 11.56
C GLN A 72 -24.15 3.10 10.18
N GLY A 73 -24.21 2.27 9.12
CA GLY A 73 -24.39 2.74 7.75
C GLY A 73 -23.13 3.29 7.07
N GLU A 74 -22.01 3.34 7.79
CA GLU A 74 -20.73 3.76 7.24
C GLU A 74 -19.92 2.55 6.78
N LYS A 75 -19.36 2.62 5.59
CA LYS A 75 -18.44 1.60 5.06
C LYS A 75 -17.02 1.94 5.52
N LYS A 76 -16.42 0.96 6.19
CA LYS A 76 -15.03 1.01 6.65
C LYS A 76 -14.26 -0.17 6.07
N TYR A 77 -12.97 -0.02 5.99
CA TYR A 77 -12.07 -1.09 5.59
C TYR A 77 -10.90 -1.14 6.54
N GLU A 78 -10.56 -2.34 7.01
CA GLU A 78 -9.36 -2.54 7.81
C GLU A 78 -8.42 -3.54 7.13
N ILE A 79 -7.14 -3.29 7.25
CA ILE A 79 -6.10 -4.15 6.69
C ILE A 79 -4.89 -4.16 7.60
N ARG A 80 -4.28 -5.32 7.74
CA ARG A 80 -3.00 -5.44 8.44
C ARG A 80 -1.86 -5.13 7.48
N PHE A 81 -0.84 -4.47 8.00
CA PHE A 81 0.37 -4.20 7.25
C PHE A 81 1.62 -4.64 8.02
N PHE A 82 2.64 -4.94 7.26
CA PHE A 82 3.99 -5.17 7.72
C PHE A 82 4.93 -4.34 6.86
N ALA A 83 5.64 -3.41 7.46
CA ALA A 83 6.55 -2.53 6.77
C ALA A 83 7.97 -2.68 7.29
N THR A 84 8.94 -2.70 6.39
CA THR A 84 10.35 -2.60 6.72
C THR A 84 10.82 -1.20 6.36
N LEU A 85 11.44 -0.53 7.32
CA LEU A 85 11.97 0.82 7.18
C LEU A 85 13.48 0.82 7.21
N SER A 86 14.09 1.74 6.49
CA SER A 86 15.47 2.16 6.69
C SER A 86 15.51 3.57 7.26
N TYR A 87 16.46 3.83 8.11
CA TYR A 87 16.72 5.16 8.66
C TYR A 87 18.22 5.48 8.68
N SER A 88 18.56 6.75 8.61
CA SER A 88 19.96 7.20 8.48
C SER A 88 20.61 7.64 9.80
N ASP A 89 19.81 8.00 10.77
CA ASP A 89 20.28 8.45 12.08
C ASP A 89 20.77 7.28 12.95
N ASP A 90 21.50 7.59 14.02
CA ASP A 90 21.99 6.56 14.94
C ASP A 90 20.87 5.83 15.70
N LYS A 91 19.75 6.52 15.91
CA LYS A 91 18.59 5.99 16.61
C LYS A 91 17.29 6.33 15.90
N LEU A 92 16.37 5.39 15.90
CA LEU A 92 15.00 5.64 15.50
C LEU A 92 14.27 6.33 16.66
N ARG A 93 13.90 7.59 16.48
CA ARG A 93 13.21 8.40 17.49
C ARG A 93 11.73 8.52 17.16
N CYS A 94 10.92 8.39 18.18
CA CYS A 94 9.48 8.58 18.06
C CYS A 94 9.07 9.99 18.48
N ARG A 95 7.98 10.47 17.92
CA ARG A 95 7.37 11.73 18.34
C ARG A 95 6.64 11.53 19.67
N ARG A 96 7.04 12.28 20.70
CA ARG A 96 6.42 12.32 22.03
C ARG A 96 5.76 10.99 22.44
N ASN A 97 4.51 11.03 22.84
CA ASN A 97 3.75 9.89 23.39
C ASN A 97 3.25 8.87 22.35
N LEU A 98 3.61 9.03 21.07
CA LEU A 98 3.18 8.08 20.02
C LEU A 98 3.97 6.77 20.03
N CYS A 99 5.15 6.75 20.65
CA CYS A 99 5.91 5.51 20.82
C CYS A 99 5.21 4.43 21.65
N PRO A 100 4.54 4.73 22.76
CA PRO A 100 3.79 3.72 23.47
C PRO A 100 2.64 3.12 22.65
N GLU A 101 1.96 3.93 21.85
CA GLU A 101 0.93 3.45 20.93
C GLU A 101 1.53 2.61 19.80
N LEU A 102 2.70 2.98 19.33
CA LEU A 102 3.46 2.23 18.33
C LEU A 102 4.20 1.02 18.91
N HIS A 103 4.35 0.94 20.20
CA HIS A 103 4.96 -0.23 20.84
C HIS A 103 4.22 -1.53 20.48
N ASN A 104 2.94 -1.44 20.23
CA ASN A 104 2.13 -2.56 19.76
C ASN A 104 2.38 -2.90 18.28
N TYR A 105 3.00 -1.99 17.53
CA TYR A 105 3.27 -2.13 16.10
C TYR A 105 4.73 -2.35 15.78
N LEU A 106 5.64 -1.84 16.63
CA LEU A 106 7.06 -2.00 16.42
C LEU A 106 7.49 -3.41 16.82
N LEU A 107 7.83 -4.22 15.85
CA LEU A 107 8.21 -5.62 16.08
C LEU A 107 9.70 -5.75 16.40
N GLU A 108 10.55 -5.05 15.66
CA GLU A 108 11.99 -5.22 15.74
C GLU A 108 12.73 -3.98 15.23
N VAL A 109 13.80 -3.61 15.92
CA VAL A 109 14.74 -2.58 15.46
C VAL A 109 16.13 -3.19 15.38
N ASP A 110 16.71 -3.19 14.20
CA ASP A 110 18.11 -3.55 13.97
C ASP A 110 18.94 -2.28 13.87
N ALA A 111 19.56 -1.90 14.97
CA ALA A 111 20.36 -0.68 15.05
C ALA A 111 21.64 -0.74 14.20
N VAL A 112 22.18 -1.93 13.96
CA VAL A 112 23.40 -2.13 13.15
C VAL A 112 23.11 -1.88 11.68
N LYS A 113 22.03 -2.48 11.16
CA LYS A 113 21.59 -2.31 9.78
C LYS A 113 20.77 -1.03 9.58
N LYS A 114 20.42 -0.33 10.64
CA LYS A 114 19.52 0.83 10.63
C LYS A 114 18.20 0.52 9.94
N ARG A 115 17.59 -0.54 10.35
CA ARG A 115 16.29 -1.03 9.86
C ARG A 115 15.33 -1.27 11.01
N ALA A 116 14.06 -1.08 10.74
CA ALA A 116 12.99 -1.38 11.67
C ALA A 116 11.84 -2.08 10.95
N ASN A 117 11.26 -3.07 11.60
CA ASN A 117 10.06 -3.75 11.16
C ASN A 117 8.89 -3.24 11.98
N VAL A 118 7.87 -2.75 11.30
CA VAL A 118 6.66 -2.23 11.91
C VAL A 118 5.46 -2.97 11.36
N ALA A 119 4.65 -3.51 12.24
CA ALA A 119 3.38 -4.12 11.86
C ALA A 119 2.21 -3.44 12.57
N GLY A 120 1.08 -3.40 11.94
CA GLY A 120 -0.10 -2.80 12.54
C GLY A 120 -1.34 -2.95 11.68
N TRP A 121 -2.36 -2.22 12.07
CA TRP A 121 -3.63 -2.14 11.39
C TRP A 121 -3.82 -0.77 10.80
N LEU A 122 -4.36 -0.74 9.58
CA LEU A 122 -4.84 0.48 8.93
C LEU A 122 -6.35 0.45 8.88
N PHE A 123 -6.95 1.59 9.13
CA PHE A 123 -8.38 1.79 9.04
C PHE A 123 -8.68 2.86 8.01
N PHE A 124 -9.61 2.57 7.12
CA PHE A 124 -10.08 3.48 6.10
C PHE A 124 -11.57 3.72 6.26
N GLU A 125 -11.99 4.94 6.03
CA GLU A 125 -13.39 5.33 5.93
C GLU A 125 -13.72 5.65 4.47
N ARG A 126 -14.89 5.22 4.01
CA ARG A 126 -15.31 5.53 2.66
C ARG A 126 -15.65 7.02 2.53
N ALA A 127 -15.04 7.67 1.56
CA ALA A 127 -15.35 9.02 1.15
C ALA A 127 -16.04 9.00 -0.22
N ASP A 128 -16.56 10.14 -0.68
CA ASP A 128 -17.26 10.26 -1.96
C ASP A 128 -16.40 9.85 -3.17
N ARG A 129 -15.08 9.94 -3.03
CA ARG A 129 -14.11 9.64 -4.09
C ARG A 129 -12.97 8.75 -3.61
N GLY A 130 -13.25 7.67 -2.94
CA GLY A 130 -12.25 6.71 -2.50
C GLY A 130 -12.24 6.50 -0.99
N TRP A 131 -11.08 6.17 -0.46
CA TRP A 131 -10.87 5.85 0.94
C TRP A 131 -10.00 6.93 1.62
N ARG A 132 -10.28 7.24 2.86
CA ARG A 132 -9.51 8.18 3.69
C ARG A 132 -9.27 7.66 5.11
#